data_70e424f75a246f20e015342e350f0ca6
#
_entry.id   70e424f75a246f20e015342e350f0ca6
#
_cell.length_a   1.000
_cell.length_b   1.000
_cell.length_c   1.000
_cell.angle_alpha   90.00
_cell.angle_beta   90.00
_cell.angle_gamma   90.00
#
_symmetry.space_group_name_H-M   'P 1'
#
loop_
_entity.id
_entity.type
_entity.pdbx_description
1 polymer ?
#
loop_
_entity_poly.entity_id
_entity_poly.type
_entity_poly.pdbx_seq_one_letter_code
_entity_poly.pdbx_strand_id
1 'polypeptide(L)'
;MFSIGEFARHGRVSVRMLRHYDAIGLIRPACVDPASGYRSYQASQLDDLNRVIALKELGFTLQQVQVILEEKVSAAELRGMLKLRRAEIQASIEAETTRLARVEARLLTIEDGARVPADGVIVKRLAPVRVAELAGVAAGYEPEAITPVIQPLYHDLWQWLCSAGVTAAGPAVAYYEGGGDGAVVVHAAVPVAAWPGDHGDHGKHGEHGVSVVDLAEVDTAAAIIHHGSMDDVLPTGQALARWIDANGYRSAGYAREVTLDWSPDPEQWVTELQQPIDKSGE
;
A
#
# COMPACT_ATOMS: atom_id res chain seq x y z
N MET A 1 -27.06 48.98 -1.09
CA MET A 1 -26.04 48.57 -2.07
C MET A 1 -24.68 48.84 -1.48
N PHE A 2 -23.74 47.94 -1.64
CA PHE A 2 -22.35 48.04 -1.13
C PHE A 2 -21.39 48.25 -2.31
N SER A 3 -20.40 49.11 -2.16
CA SER A 3 -19.25 49.13 -3.07
C SER A 3 -18.52 47.78 -3.06
N ILE A 4 -17.75 47.49 -4.10
CA ILE A 4 -16.94 46.24 -4.15
C ILE A 4 -16.01 46.11 -2.93
N GLY A 5 -15.48 47.19 -2.38
CA GLY A 5 -14.63 47.19 -1.19
C GLY A 5 -15.40 46.87 0.09
N GLU A 6 -16.59 47.41 0.26
CA GLU A 6 -17.45 47.11 1.40
C GLU A 6 -17.96 45.67 1.35
N PHE A 7 -18.38 45.20 0.16
CA PHE A 7 -18.84 43.83 -0.04
C PHE A 7 -17.73 42.82 0.20
N ALA A 8 -16.49 43.13 -0.27
CA ALA A 8 -15.30 42.32 0.01
C ALA A 8 -15.03 42.20 1.50
N ARG A 9 -15.15 43.31 2.25
CA ARG A 9 -14.97 43.32 3.70
C ARG A 9 -16.02 42.49 4.43
N HIS A 10 -17.28 42.60 4.05
CA HIS A 10 -18.36 41.81 4.64
C HIS A 10 -18.24 40.32 4.32
N GLY A 11 -17.85 39.96 3.10
CA GLY A 11 -17.61 38.59 2.66
C GLY A 11 -16.24 38.01 3.05
N ARG A 12 -15.36 38.81 3.70
CA ARG A 12 -14.00 38.43 4.07
C ARG A 12 -13.16 37.90 2.91
N VAL A 13 -13.35 38.48 1.73
CA VAL A 13 -12.63 38.13 0.50
C VAL A 13 -11.86 39.34 -0.05
N SER A 14 -10.88 39.12 -0.92
CA SER A 14 -10.21 40.24 -1.58
C SER A 14 -11.05 40.83 -2.72
N VAL A 15 -10.90 42.14 -2.96
CA VAL A 15 -11.49 42.81 -4.13
C VAL A 15 -11.04 42.15 -5.45
N ARG A 16 -9.79 41.65 -5.50
CA ARG A 16 -9.27 40.90 -6.64
C ARG A 16 -10.07 39.61 -6.90
N MET A 17 -10.43 38.91 -5.83
CA MET A 17 -11.24 37.69 -5.92
C MET A 17 -12.65 37.99 -6.43
N LEU A 18 -13.30 39.06 -5.95
CA LEU A 18 -14.62 39.47 -6.46
C LEU A 18 -14.59 39.88 -7.92
N ARG A 19 -13.53 40.58 -8.36
CA ARG A 19 -13.35 40.90 -9.77
C ARG A 19 -13.18 39.66 -10.65
N HIS A 20 -12.47 38.65 -10.12
CA HIS A 20 -12.33 37.37 -10.79
C HIS A 20 -13.66 36.64 -10.88
N TYR A 21 -14.44 36.60 -9.79
CA TYR A 21 -15.75 35.97 -9.76
C TYR A 21 -16.75 36.66 -10.71
N ASP A 22 -16.69 38.00 -10.84
CA ASP A 22 -17.46 38.76 -11.84
C ASP A 22 -17.02 38.37 -13.25
N ALA A 23 -15.71 38.34 -13.53
CA ALA A 23 -15.17 38.02 -14.85
C ALA A 23 -15.55 36.60 -15.34
N ILE A 24 -15.67 35.63 -14.47
CA ILE A 24 -16.09 34.26 -14.79
C ILE A 24 -17.61 34.08 -14.65
N GLY A 25 -18.35 35.13 -14.29
CA GLY A 25 -19.80 35.08 -14.15
C GLY A 25 -20.33 34.38 -12.89
N LEU A 26 -19.47 34.09 -11.93
CA LEU A 26 -19.82 33.36 -10.70
C LEU A 26 -20.59 34.25 -9.69
N ILE A 27 -20.11 35.47 -9.45
CA ILE A 27 -20.80 36.50 -8.64
C ILE A 27 -20.78 37.80 -9.44
N ARG A 28 -21.87 38.16 -10.08
CA ARG A 28 -21.99 39.38 -10.85
C ARG A 28 -22.46 40.54 -9.96
N PRO A 29 -21.93 41.77 -10.14
CA PRO A 29 -22.43 42.93 -9.40
C PRO A 29 -23.89 43.18 -9.75
N ALA A 30 -24.69 43.63 -8.77
CA ALA A 30 -26.08 43.99 -8.96
C ALA A 30 -26.22 45.20 -9.87
N CYS A 31 -25.23 46.09 -9.88
CA CYS A 31 -25.17 47.25 -10.77
C CYS A 31 -23.73 47.60 -11.10
N VAL A 32 -23.48 47.98 -12.35
CA VAL A 32 -22.22 48.59 -12.81
C VAL A 32 -22.55 49.97 -13.35
N ASP A 33 -21.98 51.01 -12.77
CA ASP A 33 -22.16 52.38 -13.27
C ASP A 33 -21.51 52.50 -14.66
N PRO A 34 -22.25 52.82 -15.70
CA PRO A 34 -21.72 52.89 -17.06
C PRO A 34 -20.67 53.98 -17.25
N ALA A 35 -20.73 55.08 -16.47
CA ALA A 35 -19.84 56.22 -16.60
C ALA A 35 -18.50 56.02 -15.89
N SER A 36 -18.53 55.41 -14.70
CA SER A 36 -17.32 55.24 -13.83
C SER A 36 -16.81 53.80 -13.79
N GLY A 37 -17.60 52.82 -14.24
CA GLY A 37 -17.28 51.41 -14.12
C GLY A 37 -17.37 50.86 -12.68
N TYR A 38 -17.89 51.64 -11.72
CA TYR A 38 -18.00 51.24 -10.32
C TYR A 38 -19.04 50.08 -10.17
N ARG A 39 -18.61 49.06 -9.43
CA ARG A 39 -19.41 47.86 -9.14
C ARG A 39 -20.10 47.99 -7.79
N SER A 40 -21.39 47.73 -7.76
CA SER A 40 -22.19 47.71 -6.54
C SER A 40 -22.87 46.35 -6.37
N TYR A 41 -22.95 45.89 -5.15
CA TYR A 41 -23.51 44.60 -4.76
C TYR A 41 -24.65 44.76 -3.74
N GLN A 42 -25.58 43.82 -3.71
CA GLN A 42 -26.67 43.77 -2.73
C GLN A 42 -26.26 42.85 -1.54
N ALA A 43 -26.86 43.10 -0.37
CA ALA A 43 -26.63 42.27 0.81
C ALA A 43 -26.99 40.80 0.59
N SER A 44 -28.08 40.54 -0.17
CA SER A 44 -28.53 39.18 -0.53
C SER A 44 -27.47 38.37 -1.27
N GLN A 45 -26.55 39.02 -2.02
CA GLN A 45 -25.49 38.33 -2.73
C GLN A 45 -24.37 37.79 -1.79
N LEU A 46 -24.39 38.16 -0.50
CA LEU A 46 -23.50 37.54 0.50
C LEU A 46 -23.82 36.07 0.70
N ASP A 47 -25.06 35.65 0.56
CA ASP A 47 -25.44 34.25 0.68
C ASP A 47 -24.81 33.40 -0.46
N ASP A 48 -24.84 33.94 -1.70
CA ASP A 48 -24.17 33.31 -2.83
C ASP A 48 -22.67 33.26 -2.65
N LEU A 49 -22.07 34.37 -2.18
CA LEU A 49 -20.63 34.41 -1.90
C LEU A 49 -20.22 33.41 -0.83
N ASN A 50 -20.98 33.33 0.26
CA ASN A 50 -20.72 32.34 1.33
C ASN A 50 -20.82 30.90 0.81
N ARG A 51 -21.79 30.64 -0.08
CA ARG A 51 -21.95 29.34 -0.74
C ARG A 51 -20.77 28.99 -1.64
N VAL A 52 -20.27 29.97 -2.40
CA VAL A 52 -19.02 29.83 -3.20
C VAL A 52 -17.85 29.47 -2.31
N ILE A 53 -17.66 30.22 -1.23
CA ILE A 53 -16.55 29.99 -0.28
C ILE A 53 -16.62 28.60 0.31
N ALA A 54 -17.78 28.20 0.86
CA ALA A 54 -17.96 26.88 1.46
C ALA A 54 -17.66 25.73 0.49
N LEU A 55 -18.12 25.82 -0.77
CA LEU A 55 -17.84 24.80 -1.78
C LEU A 55 -16.35 24.79 -2.17
N LYS A 56 -15.69 25.96 -2.21
CA LYS A 56 -14.25 26.05 -2.48
C LYS A 56 -13.41 25.43 -1.34
N GLU A 57 -13.79 25.64 -0.10
CA GLU A 57 -13.15 25.02 1.07
C GLU A 57 -13.26 23.49 1.07
N LEU A 58 -14.35 22.97 0.51
CA LEU A 58 -14.53 21.53 0.27
C LEU A 58 -13.73 21.02 -0.95
N GLY A 59 -13.00 21.91 -1.66
CA GLY A 59 -12.10 21.55 -2.75
C GLY A 59 -12.77 21.46 -4.13
N PHE A 60 -13.99 21.97 -4.29
CA PHE A 60 -14.61 22.06 -5.62
C PHE A 60 -13.88 23.10 -6.49
N THR A 61 -13.78 22.83 -7.78
CA THR A 61 -13.28 23.81 -8.76
C THR A 61 -14.31 24.93 -8.95
N LEU A 62 -13.86 26.12 -9.38
CA LEU A 62 -14.79 27.24 -9.64
C LEU A 62 -15.84 26.88 -10.71
N GLN A 63 -15.47 26.05 -11.68
CA GLN A 63 -16.39 25.57 -12.71
C GLN A 63 -17.49 24.66 -12.12
N GLN A 64 -17.14 23.75 -11.22
CA GLN A 64 -18.11 22.91 -10.49
C GLN A 64 -19.02 23.76 -9.60
N VAL A 65 -18.43 24.75 -8.90
CA VAL A 65 -19.22 25.70 -8.07
C VAL A 65 -20.23 26.47 -8.92
N GLN A 66 -19.83 26.92 -10.10
CA GLN A 66 -20.75 27.64 -11.01
C GLN A 66 -21.94 26.76 -11.42
N VAL A 67 -21.71 25.51 -11.81
CA VAL A 67 -22.77 24.56 -12.18
C VAL A 67 -23.71 24.29 -11.00
N ILE A 68 -23.19 24.21 -9.78
CA ILE A 68 -23.99 24.00 -8.55
C ILE A 68 -24.85 25.24 -8.24
N LEU A 69 -24.30 26.46 -8.39
CA LEU A 69 -25.02 27.70 -8.11
C LEU A 69 -26.08 28.01 -9.13
N GLU A 70 -25.90 27.66 -10.40
CA GLU A 70 -26.88 27.83 -11.47
C GLU A 70 -28.08 26.85 -11.36
N GLU A 71 -28.19 26.14 -10.22
CA GLU A 71 -29.22 25.14 -9.92
C GLU A 71 -29.33 24.01 -10.97
N LYS A 72 -28.26 23.79 -11.74
CA LYS A 72 -28.13 22.67 -12.68
C LYS A 72 -27.86 21.33 -12.02
N VAL A 73 -27.69 21.31 -10.70
CA VAL A 73 -27.37 20.13 -9.90
C VAL A 73 -28.47 19.91 -8.87
N SER A 74 -29.09 18.75 -8.91
CA SER A 74 -30.10 18.37 -7.91
C SER A 74 -29.44 18.12 -6.54
N ALA A 75 -30.25 18.19 -5.48
CA ALA A 75 -29.77 17.87 -4.12
C ALA A 75 -29.20 16.43 -3.99
N ALA A 76 -29.70 15.50 -4.80
CA ALA A 76 -29.19 14.12 -4.83
C ALA A 76 -27.80 14.05 -5.48
N GLU A 77 -27.60 14.76 -6.58
CA GLU A 77 -26.29 14.85 -7.27
C GLU A 77 -25.26 15.56 -6.40
N LEU A 78 -25.62 16.69 -5.78
CA LEU A 78 -24.72 17.38 -4.85
C LEU A 78 -24.30 16.47 -3.69
N ARG A 79 -25.24 15.70 -3.14
CA ARG A 79 -24.94 14.71 -2.09
C ARG A 79 -23.99 13.63 -2.60
N GLY A 80 -24.13 13.18 -3.85
CA GLY A 80 -23.22 12.24 -4.51
C GLY A 80 -21.82 12.82 -4.64
N MET A 81 -21.70 14.04 -5.11
CA MET A 81 -20.42 14.76 -5.26
C MET A 81 -19.70 14.93 -3.90
N LEU A 82 -20.44 15.28 -2.85
CA LEU A 82 -19.87 15.41 -1.50
C LEU A 82 -19.43 14.06 -0.92
N LYS A 83 -20.15 12.98 -1.20
CA LYS A 83 -19.73 11.62 -0.78
C LYS A 83 -18.44 11.20 -1.49
N LEU A 84 -18.34 11.45 -2.80
CA LEU A 84 -17.13 11.16 -3.57
C LEU A 84 -15.95 11.96 -3.01
N ARG A 85 -16.13 13.26 -2.78
CA ARG A 85 -15.08 14.12 -2.24
C ARG A 85 -14.61 13.66 -0.86
N ARG A 86 -15.54 13.22 0.00
CA ARG A 86 -15.20 12.63 1.30
C ARG A 86 -14.34 11.38 1.13
N ALA A 87 -14.68 10.49 0.18
CA ALA A 87 -13.91 9.28 -0.08
C ALA A 87 -12.50 9.60 -0.60
N GLU A 88 -12.36 10.59 -1.50
CA GLU A 88 -11.06 11.06 -1.99
C GLU A 88 -10.17 11.60 -0.86
N ILE A 89 -10.74 12.43 0.03
CA ILE A 89 -10.02 12.97 1.18
C ILE A 89 -9.61 11.84 2.13
N GLN A 90 -10.50 10.88 2.39
CA GLN A 90 -10.20 9.73 3.26
C GLN A 90 -9.05 8.90 2.70
N ALA A 91 -9.08 8.57 1.42
CA ALA A 91 -8.00 7.85 0.75
C ALA A 91 -6.66 8.62 0.78
N SER A 92 -6.71 9.95 0.63
CA SER A 92 -5.53 10.80 0.76
C SER A 92 -4.94 10.80 2.18
N ILE A 93 -5.80 10.82 3.21
CA ILE A 93 -5.37 10.75 4.62
C ILE A 93 -4.68 9.39 4.86
N GLU A 94 -5.25 8.30 4.40
CA GLU A 94 -4.68 6.96 4.55
C GLU A 94 -3.32 6.85 3.88
N ALA A 95 -3.19 7.36 2.64
CA ALA A 95 -1.92 7.38 1.91
C ALA A 95 -0.84 8.23 2.61
N GLU A 96 -1.20 9.43 3.11
CA GLU A 96 -0.24 10.29 3.82
C GLU A 96 0.09 9.75 5.22
N THR A 97 -0.83 9.05 5.88
CA THR A 97 -0.55 8.37 7.16
C THR A 97 0.48 7.26 6.96
N THR A 98 0.31 6.44 5.91
CA THR A 98 1.28 5.41 5.53
C THR A 98 2.65 6.02 5.20
N ARG A 99 2.66 7.14 4.45
CA ARG A 99 3.92 7.85 4.14
C ARG A 99 4.61 8.38 5.40
N LEU A 100 3.85 8.93 6.35
CA LEU A 100 4.38 9.42 7.63
C LEU A 100 5.04 8.28 8.41
N ALA A 101 4.36 7.16 8.55
CA ALA A 101 4.91 5.98 9.23
C ALA A 101 6.25 5.52 8.61
N ARG A 102 6.36 5.51 7.27
CA ARG A 102 7.63 5.20 6.58
C ARG A 102 8.74 6.21 6.88
N VAL A 103 8.41 7.50 6.96
CA VAL A 103 9.38 8.54 7.32
C VAL A 103 9.84 8.37 8.77
N GLU A 104 8.92 8.09 9.69
CA GLU A 104 9.22 7.85 11.11
C GLU A 104 10.10 6.61 11.29
N ALA A 105 9.78 5.48 10.64
CA ALA A 105 10.62 4.29 10.63
C ALA A 105 12.03 4.60 10.09
N ARG A 106 12.14 5.41 9.03
CA ARG A 106 13.44 5.81 8.50
C ARG A 106 14.24 6.71 9.43
N LEU A 107 13.56 7.61 10.13
CA LEU A 107 14.18 8.48 11.13
C LEU A 107 14.74 7.65 12.30
N LEU A 108 13.95 6.70 12.83
CA LEU A 108 14.42 5.77 13.86
C LEU A 108 15.65 4.99 13.40
N THR A 109 15.67 4.51 12.15
CA THR A 109 16.83 3.81 11.57
C THR A 109 18.07 4.71 11.50
N ILE A 110 17.91 6.02 11.28
CA ILE A 110 19.03 6.98 11.19
C ILE A 110 19.49 7.40 12.59
N GLU A 111 18.57 7.67 13.51
CA GLU A 111 18.84 8.17 14.86
C GLU A 111 19.46 7.10 15.76
N ASP A 112 18.99 5.85 15.68
CA ASP A 112 19.54 4.74 16.45
C ASP A 112 20.90 4.24 15.91
N GLY A 113 21.33 4.76 14.74
CA GLY A 113 22.48 4.19 14.04
C GLY A 113 22.26 2.71 13.74
N ALA A 114 20.99 2.31 13.68
CA ALA A 114 20.54 0.93 13.68
C ALA A 114 21.03 0.19 12.41
N ARG A 115 22.26 -0.24 12.48
CA ARG A 115 22.59 -1.57 11.96
C ARG A 115 21.73 -2.52 12.78
N VAL A 116 20.74 -3.16 12.15
CA VAL A 116 20.22 -4.43 12.71
C VAL A 116 21.48 -5.23 13.06
N PRO A 117 21.68 -5.59 14.34
CA PRO A 117 22.93 -6.25 14.72
C PRO A 117 23.07 -7.49 13.86
N ALA A 118 24.15 -7.60 13.12
CA ALA A 118 24.49 -8.84 12.40
C ALA A 118 24.69 -10.02 13.36
N ASP A 119 24.74 -9.76 14.67
CA ASP A 119 24.85 -10.74 15.76
C ASP A 119 23.64 -11.69 15.86
N GLY A 120 22.50 -11.39 15.18
CA GLY A 120 21.32 -12.27 15.10
C GLY A 120 21.32 -13.25 13.93
N VAL A 121 22.32 -13.22 13.05
CA VAL A 121 22.40 -14.17 11.94
C VAL A 121 22.95 -15.51 12.41
N ILE A 122 22.21 -16.57 12.12
CA ILE A 122 22.63 -17.95 12.36
C ILE A 122 22.85 -18.68 11.04
N VAL A 123 23.80 -19.59 11.02
CA VAL A 123 24.02 -20.50 9.90
C VAL A 123 23.44 -21.86 10.27
N LYS A 124 22.56 -22.39 9.42
CA LYS A 124 21.88 -23.66 9.67
C LYS A 124 21.61 -24.43 8.37
N ARG A 125 21.35 -25.72 8.53
CA ARG A 125 20.80 -26.57 7.46
C ARG A 125 19.28 -26.41 7.42
N LEU A 126 18.70 -26.39 6.20
CA LEU A 126 17.26 -26.44 6.02
C LEU A 126 16.89 -27.86 5.56
N ALA A 127 16.07 -28.53 6.33
CA ALA A 127 15.56 -29.86 5.96
C ALA A 127 14.65 -29.77 4.73
N PRO A 128 14.57 -30.83 3.90
CA PRO A 128 13.59 -30.89 2.84
C PRO A 128 12.19 -30.84 3.44
N VAL A 129 11.29 -30.14 2.79
CA VAL A 129 9.92 -29.98 3.27
C VAL A 129 8.93 -30.09 2.10
N ARG A 130 7.91 -30.95 2.27
CA ARG A 130 6.80 -31.05 1.32
C ARG A 130 5.79 -29.98 1.63
N VAL A 131 5.43 -29.20 0.62
CA VAL A 131 4.49 -28.09 0.77
C VAL A 131 3.38 -28.18 -0.28
N ALA A 132 2.19 -27.75 0.12
CA ALA A 132 1.14 -27.35 -0.80
C ALA A 132 1.34 -25.87 -1.12
N GLU A 133 1.25 -25.47 -2.38
CA GLU A 133 1.50 -24.09 -2.78
C GLU A 133 0.54 -23.59 -3.85
N LEU A 134 0.41 -22.26 -3.88
CA LEU A 134 -0.11 -21.47 -4.99
C LEU A 134 0.95 -20.47 -5.41
N ALA A 135 1.03 -20.21 -6.71
CA ALA A 135 1.96 -19.24 -7.26
C ALA A 135 1.23 -18.12 -8.01
N GLY A 136 1.82 -16.93 -7.98
CA GLY A 136 1.36 -15.74 -8.71
C GLY A 136 2.54 -14.93 -9.22
N VAL A 137 2.27 -13.94 -10.06
CA VAL A 137 3.33 -13.09 -10.65
C VAL A 137 3.17 -11.68 -10.12
N ALA A 138 4.24 -11.15 -9.52
CA ALA A 138 4.38 -9.77 -9.11
C ALA A 138 5.27 -8.99 -10.08
N ALA A 139 5.09 -7.67 -10.16
CA ALA A 139 5.85 -6.81 -11.05
C ALA A 139 7.30 -6.57 -10.61
N GLY A 140 7.63 -6.87 -9.35
CA GLY A 140 8.96 -6.68 -8.75
C GLY A 140 9.02 -7.23 -7.34
N TYR A 141 10.14 -6.98 -6.66
CA TYR A 141 10.40 -7.42 -5.28
C TYR A 141 9.94 -6.43 -4.22
N GLU A 142 9.40 -5.28 -4.61
CA GLU A 142 8.93 -4.26 -3.68
C GLU A 142 7.69 -4.79 -2.91
N PRO A 143 7.56 -4.51 -1.61
CA PRO A 143 6.40 -4.93 -0.82
C PRO A 143 5.06 -4.55 -1.47
N GLU A 144 4.98 -3.38 -2.08
CA GLU A 144 3.79 -2.89 -2.78
C GLU A 144 3.40 -3.74 -4.01
N ALA A 145 4.38 -4.45 -4.62
CA ALA A 145 4.12 -5.36 -5.72
C ALA A 145 3.82 -6.79 -5.24
N ILE A 146 4.47 -7.22 -4.15
CA ILE A 146 4.34 -8.57 -3.57
C ILE A 146 3.04 -8.73 -2.77
N THR A 147 2.74 -7.79 -1.87
CA THR A 147 1.63 -7.90 -0.91
C THR A 147 0.27 -8.13 -1.58
N PRO A 148 -0.11 -7.43 -2.68
CA PRO A 148 -1.37 -7.68 -3.38
C PRO A 148 -1.47 -9.05 -4.04
N VAL A 149 -0.33 -9.73 -4.29
CA VAL A 149 -0.27 -11.07 -4.90
C VAL A 149 -0.28 -12.14 -3.82
N ILE A 150 0.57 -12.03 -2.80
CA ILE A 150 0.78 -13.11 -1.83
C ILE A 150 -0.39 -13.27 -0.86
N GLN A 151 -1.04 -12.18 -0.45
CA GLN A 151 -2.16 -12.27 0.50
C GLN A 151 -3.35 -13.07 -0.04
N PRO A 152 -3.85 -12.83 -1.28
CA PRO A 152 -4.88 -13.68 -1.88
C PRO A 152 -4.45 -15.13 -2.03
N LEU A 153 -3.18 -15.40 -2.42
CA LEU A 153 -2.67 -16.76 -2.57
C LEU A 153 -2.73 -17.53 -1.24
N TYR A 154 -2.33 -16.92 -0.13
CA TYR A 154 -2.46 -17.54 1.18
C TYR A 154 -3.92 -17.75 1.58
N HIS A 155 -4.79 -16.77 1.34
CA HIS A 155 -6.21 -16.90 1.63
C HIS A 155 -6.83 -18.10 0.90
N ASP A 156 -6.60 -18.20 -0.40
CA ASP A 156 -7.13 -19.27 -1.25
C ASP A 156 -6.51 -20.64 -0.87
N LEU A 157 -5.20 -20.66 -0.58
CA LEU A 157 -4.51 -21.88 -0.16
C LEU A 157 -5.08 -22.42 1.17
N TRP A 158 -5.27 -21.54 2.17
CA TRP A 158 -5.87 -21.94 3.44
C TRP A 158 -7.32 -22.42 3.31
N GLN A 159 -8.13 -21.75 2.49
CA GLN A 159 -9.49 -22.21 2.19
C GLN A 159 -9.47 -23.59 1.56
N TRP A 160 -8.58 -23.82 0.61
CA TRP A 160 -8.45 -25.09 -0.06
C TRP A 160 -8.01 -26.19 0.92
N LEU A 161 -6.95 -25.97 1.72
CA LEU A 161 -6.47 -26.92 2.73
C LEU A 161 -7.59 -27.33 3.70
N CYS A 162 -8.37 -26.35 4.17
CA CYS A 162 -9.53 -26.62 5.03
C CYS A 162 -10.58 -27.46 4.34
N SER A 163 -10.92 -27.17 3.07
CA SER A 163 -11.93 -27.92 2.30
C SER A 163 -11.50 -29.35 1.97
N ALA A 164 -10.20 -29.55 1.72
CA ALA A 164 -9.60 -30.87 1.45
C ALA A 164 -9.32 -31.70 2.72
N GLY A 165 -9.53 -31.11 3.92
CA GLY A 165 -9.22 -31.77 5.19
C GLY A 165 -7.72 -32.00 5.43
N VAL A 166 -6.87 -31.18 4.79
CA VAL A 166 -5.41 -31.27 4.91
C VAL A 166 -4.95 -30.38 6.06
N THR A 167 -4.21 -30.95 6.99
CA THR A 167 -3.66 -30.22 8.15
C THR A 167 -2.25 -29.72 7.84
N ALA A 168 -1.97 -28.46 8.15
CA ALA A 168 -0.63 -27.89 8.06
C ALA A 168 0.33 -28.64 9.00
N ALA A 169 1.51 -28.99 8.51
CA ALA A 169 2.56 -29.69 9.24
C ALA A 169 3.66 -28.76 9.79
N GLY A 170 3.57 -27.48 9.51
CA GLY A 170 4.55 -26.47 9.94
C GLY A 170 4.10 -25.05 9.57
N PRO A 171 4.96 -24.06 9.86
CA PRO A 171 4.71 -22.65 9.55
C PRO A 171 4.63 -22.43 8.04
N ALA A 172 3.86 -21.41 7.63
CA ALA A 172 3.76 -20.98 6.24
C ALA A 172 5.13 -20.47 5.73
N VAL A 173 5.39 -20.71 4.45
CA VAL A 173 6.63 -20.36 3.77
C VAL A 173 6.32 -19.58 2.51
N ALA A 174 6.87 -18.37 2.38
CA ALA A 174 6.93 -17.69 1.10
C ALA A 174 8.31 -17.90 0.46
N TYR A 175 8.35 -18.00 -0.86
CA TYR A 175 9.61 -17.95 -1.59
C TYR A 175 9.42 -17.34 -2.98
N TYR A 176 10.53 -16.88 -3.56
CA TYR A 176 10.48 -16.01 -4.72
C TYR A 176 11.45 -16.51 -5.79
N GLU A 177 10.96 -16.66 -7.01
CA GLU A 177 11.78 -17.01 -8.17
C GLU A 177 11.79 -15.86 -9.17
N GLY A 178 12.93 -15.68 -9.85
CA GLY A 178 13.03 -14.67 -10.90
C GLY A 178 12.17 -15.07 -12.11
N GLY A 179 11.22 -14.22 -12.46
CA GLY A 179 10.49 -14.29 -13.72
C GLY A 179 11.25 -13.57 -14.85
N GLY A 180 10.81 -13.72 -16.09
CA GLY A 180 11.34 -12.90 -17.20
C GLY A 180 11.00 -11.42 -17.03
N ASP A 181 11.80 -10.55 -17.64
CA ASP A 181 11.57 -9.10 -17.72
C ASP A 181 11.43 -8.36 -16.37
N GLY A 182 12.09 -8.85 -15.33
CA GLY A 182 12.05 -8.22 -13.99
C GLY A 182 10.84 -8.60 -13.16
N ALA A 183 9.93 -9.42 -13.65
CA ALA A 183 8.83 -10.00 -12.88
C ALA A 183 9.33 -11.02 -11.85
N VAL A 184 8.56 -11.26 -10.82
CA VAL A 184 8.85 -12.19 -9.74
C VAL A 184 7.71 -13.20 -9.63
N VAL A 185 8.04 -14.48 -9.63
CA VAL A 185 7.08 -15.53 -9.28
C VAL A 185 7.06 -15.65 -7.76
N VAL A 186 5.90 -15.39 -7.19
CA VAL A 186 5.65 -15.41 -5.76
C VAL A 186 4.95 -16.70 -5.40
N HIS A 187 5.52 -17.48 -4.49
CA HIS A 187 4.96 -18.73 -4.02
C HIS A 187 4.49 -18.58 -2.58
N ALA A 188 3.20 -18.83 -2.35
CA ALA A 188 2.62 -18.99 -1.03
C ALA A 188 2.50 -20.49 -0.74
N ALA A 189 3.23 -20.98 0.26
CA ALA A 189 3.36 -22.41 0.54
C ALA A 189 3.05 -22.72 2.00
N VAL A 190 2.46 -23.89 2.24
CA VAL A 190 2.18 -24.41 3.59
C VAL A 190 2.69 -25.86 3.68
N PRO A 191 3.55 -26.20 4.64
CA PRO A 191 4.00 -27.57 4.86
C PRO A 191 2.85 -28.51 5.12
N VAL A 192 2.88 -29.69 4.46
CA VAL A 192 1.85 -30.73 4.61
C VAL A 192 2.49 -32.09 4.83
N ALA A 193 1.92 -32.89 5.75
CA ALA A 193 2.43 -34.23 6.06
C ALA A 193 1.84 -35.30 5.14
N ALA A 194 0.63 -35.11 4.66
CA ALA A 194 -0.06 -36.02 3.78
C ALA A 194 -0.89 -35.24 2.75
N TRP A 195 -1.04 -35.82 1.56
CA TRP A 195 -1.79 -35.23 0.46
C TRP A 195 -2.87 -36.20 -0.01
N PRO A 196 -4.14 -35.76 -0.15
CA PRO A 196 -5.19 -36.60 -0.74
C PRO A 196 -4.87 -36.82 -2.22
N GLY A 197 -4.41 -37.99 -2.59
CA GLY A 197 -4.05 -38.33 -3.97
C GLY A 197 -2.59 -38.67 -4.20
N ASP A 198 -1.82 -38.94 -3.14
CA ASP A 198 -0.40 -39.33 -3.20
C ASP A 198 -0.21 -40.72 -3.85
N HIS A 199 -0.48 -40.81 -5.17
CA HIS A 199 -0.20 -41.95 -6.02
C HIS A 199 0.94 -41.67 -7.01
N GLY A 200 1.95 -40.87 -6.58
CA GLY A 200 3.24 -40.81 -7.30
C GLY A 200 3.29 -39.85 -8.49
N ASP A 201 2.37 -38.92 -8.64
CA ASP A 201 2.35 -37.97 -9.75
C ASP A 201 2.77 -36.56 -9.21
N HIS A 202 4.07 -36.37 -9.05
CA HIS A 202 4.67 -35.07 -8.70
C HIS A 202 4.45 -34.06 -9.84
N GLY A 203 3.73 -32.99 -9.59
CA GLY A 203 3.65 -31.83 -10.51
C GLY A 203 2.32 -31.67 -11.28
N LYS A 204 1.23 -32.32 -10.91
CA LYS A 204 -0.10 -31.97 -11.46
C LYS A 204 -0.80 -30.95 -10.58
N HIS A 205 -1.22 -29.86 -11.20
CA HIS A 205 -2.12 -28.87 -10.63
C HIS A 205 -3.40 -29.60 -10.14
N GLY A 206 -3.63 -29.60 -8.84
CA GLY A 206 -4.89 -30.02 -8.24
C GLY A 206 -6.04 -29.13 -8.75
N GLU A 207 -7.27 -29.53 -8.45
CA GLU A 207 -8.42 -28.63 -8.63
C GLU A 207 -8.10 -27.29 -7.95
N HIS A 208 -8.32 -26.16 -8.64
CA HIS A 208 -7.99 -24.78 -8.20
C HIS A 208 -6.52 -24.32 -8.28
N GLY A 209 -5.64 -25.00 -9.02
CA GLY A 209 -4.26 -24.55 -9.26
C GLY A 209 -3.28 -24.81 -8.12
N VAL A 210 -3.71 -25.45 -7.02
CA VAL A 210 -2.81 -25.84 -5.92
C VAL A 210 -1.90 -26.97 -6.39
N SER A 211 -0.59 -26.84 -6.17
CA SER A 211 0.41 -27.87 -6.44
C SER A 211 1.07 -28.35 -5.16
N VAL A 212 1.61 -29.57 -5.20
CA VAL A 212 2.45 -30.09 -4.12
C VAL A 212 3.86 -30.23 -4.63
N VAL A 213 4.77 -29.61 -3.94
CA VAL A 213 6.19 -29.62 -4.29
C VAL A 213 7.05 -30.00 -3.08
N ASP A 214 8.19 -30.63 -3.32
CA ASP A 214 9.18 -30.89 -2.32
C ASP A 214 10.26 -29.79 -2.40
N LEU A 215 10.27 -28.86 -1.45
CA LEU A 215 11.37 -27.90 -1.32
C LEU A 215 12.62 -28.68 -0.90
N ALA A 216 13.64 -28.58 -1.73
CA ALA A 216 14.88 -29.34 -1.53
C ALA A 216 15.58 -28.96 -0.22
N GLU A 217 16.34 -29.90 0.30
CA GLU A 217 17.29 -29.66 1.37
C GLU A 217 18.32 -28.59 0.98
N VAL A 218 18.71 -27.78 1.95
CA VAL A 218 19.79 -26.79 1.81
C VAL A 218 20.81 -27.05 2.91
N ASP A 219 22.02 -27.45 2.53
CA ASP A 219 23.08 -27.77 3.48
C ASP A 219 23.49 -26.59 4.35
N THR A 220 23.53 -25.40 3.74
CA THR A 220 23.95 -24.19 4.44
C THR A 220 23.05 -23.02 4.05
N ALA A 221 22.38 -22.42 5.02
CA ALA A 221 21.61 -21.20 4.86
C ALA A 221 21.94 -20.22 6.00
N ALA A 222 22.05 -18.95 5.67
CA ALA A 222 22.07 -17.87 6.66
C ALA A 222 20.61 -17.49 6.95
N ALA A 223 20.28 -17.33 8.24
CA ALA A 223 18.95 -16.99 8.68
C ALA A 223 18.98 -15.88 9.73
N ILE A 224 17.96 -14.99 9.68
CA ILE A 224 17.77 -13.89 10.62
C ILE A 224 16.30 -13.73 10.92
N ILE A 225 15.96 -13.33 12.14
CA ILE A 225 14.58 -13.06 12.54
C ILE A 225 14.23 -11.60 12.22
N HIS A 226 13.09 -11.42 11.56
CA HIS A 226 12.43 -10.14 11.39
C HIS A 226 11.21 -10.06 12.31
N HIS A 227 11.05 -8.95 13.02
CA HIS A 227 9.90 -8.64 13.85
C HIS A 227 9.13 -7.47 13.22
N GLY A 228 7.80 -7.59 13.15
CA GLY A 228 6.92 -6.57 12.61
C GLY A 228 6.45 -6.86 11.19
N SER A 229 5.87 -5.83 10.57
CA SER A 229 5.31 -5.91 9.23
C SER A 229 6.35 -6.23 8.17
N MET A 230 6.00 -7.07 7.21
CA MET A 230 6.86 -7.35 6.03
C MET A 230 7.05 -6.12 5.12
N ASP A 231 6.26 -5.06 5.29
CA ASP A 231 6.50 -3.78 4.62
C ASP A 231 7.82 -3.13 5.11
N ASP A 232 8.27 -3.47 6.32
CA ASP A 232 9.51 -2.98 6.94
C ASP A 232 10.65 -4.01 6.91
N VAL A 233 10.56 -5.07 6.13
CA VAL A 233 11.53 -6.17 6.04
C VAL A 233 12.90 -5.75 5.48
N LEU A 234 12.95 -4.68 4.70
CA LEU A 234 14.13 -4.26 3.92
C LEU A 234 15.41 -4.09 4.78
N PRO A 235 15.40 -3.41 5.95
CA PRO A 235 16.60 -3.29 6.79
C PRO A 235 17.14 -4.65 7.26
N THR A 236 16.24 -5.59 7.62
CA THR A 236 16.60 -6.95 8.06
C THR A 236 17.21 -7.75 6.91
N GLY A 237 16.59 -7.73 5.73
CA GLY A 237 17.13 -8.39 4.54
C GLY A 237 18.50 -7.84 4.14
N GLN A 238 18.68 -6.53 4.20
CA GLN A 238 19.99 -5.89 3.94
C GLN A 238 21.04 -6.25 5.00
N ALA A 239 20.65 -6.43 6.28
CA ALA A 239 21.57 -6.89 7.31
C ALA A 239 22.04 -8.31 7.04
N LEU A 240 21.13 -9.21 6.63
CA LEU A 240 21.46 -10.57 6.22
C LEU A 240 22.41 -10.56 5.02
N ALA A 241 22.14 -9.78 3.98
CA ALA A 241 22.98 -9.67 2.80
C ALA A 241 24.41 -9.16 3.13
N ARG A 242 24.51 -8.11 3.98
CA ARG A 242 25.80 -7.60 4.43
C ARG A 242 26.58 -8.63 5.25
N TRP A 243 25.89 -9.41 6.09
CA TRP A 243 26.53 -10.47 6.86
C TRP A 243 27.07 -11.58 5.94
N ILE A 244 26.31 -12.01 4.95
CA ILE A 244 26.71 -13.02 3.95
C ILE A 244 28.01 -12.60 3.28
N ASP A 245 28.06 -11.38 2.74
CA ASP A 245 29.25 -10.83 2.06
C ASP A 245 30.44 -10.71 3.02
N ALA A 246 30.25 -10.14 4.20
CA ALA A 246 31.31 -9.93 5.20
C ALA A 246 31.92 -11.23 5.74
N ASN A 247 31.20 -12.36 5.67
CA ASN A 247 31.67 -13.67 6.13
C ASN A 247 32.17 -14.58 5.01
N GLY A 248 32.34 -14.03 3.79
CA GLY A 248 32.91 -14.77 2.66
C GLY A 248 31.97 -15.80 2.05
N TYR A 249 30.67 -15.57 2.14
CA TYR A 249 29.65 -16.36 1.47
C TYR A 249 29.07 -15.62 0.27
N ARG A 250 28.42 -16.35 -0.61
CA ARG A 250 27.56 -15.80 -1.68
C ARG A 250 26.17 -16.40 -1.57
N SER A 251 25.16 -15.65 -1.96
CA SER A 251 23.79 -16.15 -2.04
C SER A 251 23.68 -17.24 -3.10
N ALA A 252 22.93 -18.30 -2.77
CA ALA A 252 22.67 -19.42 -3.66
C ALA A 252 21.16 -19.74 -3.62
N GLY A 253 20.58 -20.15 -4.76
CA GLY A 253 19.16 -20.47 -4.83
C GLY A 253 18.24 -19.30 -4.46
N TYR A 254 17.00 -19.62 -4.10
CA TYR A 254 15.99 -18.64 -3.73
C TYR A 254 15.88 -18.46 -2.22
N ALA A 255 15.61 -17.22 -1.80
CA ALA A 255 15.31 -16.89 -0.42
C ALA A 255 13.96 -17.46 0.01
N ARG A 256 13.82 -17.79 1.30
CA ARG A 256 12.58 -18.23 1.93
C ARG A 256 12.24 -17.32 3.11
N GLU A 257 10.97 -17.07 3.29
CA GLU A 257 10.41 -16.34 4.43
C GLU A 257 9.47 -17.28 5.17
N VAL A 258 9.80 -17.60 6.41
CA VAL A 258 9.05 -18.56 7.23
C VAL A 258 8.32 -17.79 8.32
N THR A 259 6.99 -17.81 8.30
CA THR A 259 6.13 -17.13 9.28
C THR A 259 6.12 -17.95 10.57
N LEU A 260 6.95 -17.57 11.54
CA LEU A 260 7.06 -18.27 12.83
C LEU A 260 5.90 -17.95 13.78
N ASP A 261 5.46 -16.69 13.77
CA ASP A 261 4.29 -16.24 14.52
C ASP A 261 3.49 -15.25 13.69
N TRP A 262 2.18 -15.46 13.64
CA TRP A 262 1.24 -14.63 12.90
C TRP A 262 0.19 -14.05 13.84
N SER A 263 -0.11 -12.77 13.67
CA SER A 263 -1.14 -12.03 14.41
C SER A 263 -1.99 -11.22 13.44
N PRO A 264 -3.26 -10.89 13.78
CA PRO A 264 -4.04 -9.88 13.06
C PRO A 264 -3.37 -8.49 13.02
N ASP A 265 -2.50 -8.20 13.99
CA ASP A 265 -1.67 -7.00 14.04
C ASP A 265 -0.31 -7.30 13.40
N PRO A 266 0.01 -6.74 12.21
CA PRO A 266 1.27 -6.98 11.51
C PRO A 266 2.52 -6.63 12.31
N GLU A 267 2.43 -5.67 13.25
CA GLU A 267 3.55 -5.27 14.09
C GLU A 267 4.02 -6.38 15.06
N GLN A 268 3.20 -7.42 15.24
CA GLN A 268 3.50 -8.56 16.09
C GLN A 268 3.99 -9.79 15.31
N TRP A 269 4.13 -9.69 14.00
CA TRP A 269 4.61 -10.83 13.21
C TRP A 269 6.06 -11.14 13.51
N VAL A 270 6.38 -12.44 13.46
CA VAL A 270 7.75 -12.95 13.57
C VAL A 270 8.02 -13.79 12.34
N THR A 271 8.93 -13.33 11.49
CA THR A 271 9.28 -14.01 10.24
C THR A 271 10.78 -14.29 10.21
N GLU A 272 11.13 -15.52 9.89
CA GLU A 272 12.53 -15.88 9.67
C GLU A 272 12.86 -15.76 8.19
N LEU A 273 13.82 -14.89 7.87
CA LEU A 273 14.39 -14.77 6.54
C LEU A 273 15.52 -15.77 6.40
N GLN A 274 15.45 -16.63 5.39
CA GLN A 274 16.42 -17.70 5.13
C GLN A 274 17.00 -17.51 3.73
N GLN A 275 18.32 -17.37 3.63
CA GLN A 275 19.03 -17.31 2.37
C GLN A 275 19.99 -18.49 2.26
N PRO A 276 19.80 -19.41 1.29
CA PRO A 276 20.82 -20.39 0.96
C PRO A 276 22.14 -19.71 0.59
N ILE A 277 23.25 -20.27 1.05
CA ILE A 277 24.57 -19.68 0.86
C ILE A 277 25.62 -20.75 0.51
N ASP A 278 26.58 -20.35 -0.35
CA ASP A 278 27.80 -21.11 -0.67
C ASP A 278 29.04 -20.34 -0.22
N LYS A 279 30.13 -21.03 0.05
CA LYS A 279 31.41 -20.37 0.29
C LYS A 279 31.92 -19.70 -1.00
N SER A 280 32.32 -18.44 -0.89
CA SER A 280 32.96 -17.73 -2.01
C SER A 280 34.34 -18.32 -2.21
N GLY A 281 34.51 -19.17 -3.24
CA GLY A 281 35.84 -19.69 -3.61
C GLY A 281 35.97 -21.21 -3.78
N GLU A 282 34.86 -21.96 -3.76
CA GLU A 282 34.80 -23.32 -4.29
C GLU A 282 34.13 -23.38 -5.67
#